data_6c7e05bfb72d1e74014cad738238e259
#
_entry.id   6c7e05bfb72d1e74014cad738238e259
#
_cell.length_a   1.000
_cell.length_b   1.000
_cell.length_c   1.000
_cell.angle_alpha   90.00
_cell.angle_beta   90.00
_cell.angle_gamma   90.00
#
_symmetry.space_group_name_H-M   'P 1'
#
loop_
_entity.id
_entity.type
_entity.pdbx_description
1 polymer ?
#
loop_
_entity_poly.entity_id
_entity_poly.type
_entity_poly.pdbx_seq_one_letter_code
_entity_poly.pdbx_strand_id
1 'polypeptide(L)' 'MNELKKLTGGLYFGEGPRWHDGKLWFSDFYSHKVMTLDENNLLETVCEVPNQPSGLGWLPNGDLLIVSMLDRQILRY' A
#
# COMPACT_ATOMS: atom_id res chain seq x y z
N MET A 1 12.77 8.28 2.54
CA MET A 1 12.71 8.64 1.14
C MET A 1 11.90 7.65 0.36
N ASN A 2 10.95 8.12 -0.36
CA ASN A 2 10.09 7.25 -1.13
C ASN A 2 10.64 7.00 -2.50
N GLU A 3 10.59 5.76 -2.89
CA GLU A 3 10.92 5.38 -4.24
C GLU A 3 9.67 4.97 -4.97
N LEU A 4 9.51 5.50 -6.16
CA LEU A 4 8.43 5.09 -7.03
C LEU A 4 9.01 4.19 -8.08
N LYS A 5 8.44 3.02 -8.21
CA LYS A 5 8.85 2.08 -9.23
C LYS A 5 7.78 1.99 -10.29
N LYS A 6 8.20 2.15 -11.52
CA LYS A 6 7.29 2.00 -12.64
C LYS A 6 7.09 0.53 -12.91
N LEU A 7 5.85 0.10 -12.83
CA LEU A 7 5.48 -1.25 -13.16
C LEU A 7 4.91 -1.29 -14.57
N THR A 8 4.37 -2.41 -14.94
CA THR A 8 3.80 -2.61 -16.27
C THR A 8 2.68 -1.61 -16.55
N GLY A 9 2.63 -1.09 -17.77
CA GLY A 9 1.54 -0.22 -18.18
C GLY A 9 1.57 1.18 -17.60
N GLY A 10 2.72 1.60 -17.09
CA GLY A 10 2.85 2.94 -16.54
C GLY A 10 2.35 3.10 -15.12
N LEU A 11 1.99 2.01 -14.48
CA LEU A 11 1.61 2.06 -13.07
C LEU A 11 2.83 2.28 -12.19
N TYR A 12 2.64 3.06 -11.14
CA TYR A 12 3.69 3.35 -10.17
C TYR A 12 3.24 2.90 -8.79
N PHE A 13 4.08 2.13 -8.12
CA PHE A 13 3.86 1.74 -6.75
C PHE A 13 5.02 2.22 -5.90
N GLY A 14 4.72 2.89 -4.80
CA GLY A 14 5.72 3.26 -3.83
C GLY A 14 6.04 2.07 -2.95
N GLU A 15 7.31 1.87 -2.66
CA GLU A 15 7.70 0.85 -1.69
C GLU A 15 7.74 1.39 -0.28
N GLY A 16 7.86 2.70 -0.15
CA GLY A 16 7.80 3.33 1.15
C GLY A 16 6.40 3.81 1.46
N PRO A 17 6.25 4.54 2.56
CA PRO A 17 4.96 5.10 2.93
C PRO A 17 4.43 6.06 1.86
N ARG A 18 3.11 6.08 1.71
CA ARG A 18 2.43 6.93 0.73
C ARG A 18 1.42 7.81 1.44
N TRP A 19 1.48 9.09 1.13
CA TRP A 19 0.49 10.03 1.64
C TRP A 19 -0.72 10.00 0.71
N HIS A 20 -1.89 9.69 1.25
CA HIS A 20 -3.10 9.59 0.47
C HIS A 20 -4.31 9.87 1.36
N ASP A 21 -5.19 10.73 0.89
CA ASP A 21 -6.47 11.01 1.55
C ASP A 21 -6.30 11.45 3.01
N GLY A 22 -5.28 12.30 3.26
CA GLY A 22 -5.02 12.85 4.58
C GLY A 22 -4.35 11.90 5.55
N LYS A 23 -3.89 10.76 5.09
CA LYS A 23 -3.25 9.76 5.95
C LYS A 23 -1.98 9.23 5.31
N LEU A 24 -1.10 8.73 6.14
CA LEU A 24 0.08 8.01 5.69
C LEU A 24 -0.26 6.54 5.60
N TRP A 25 -0.11 5.97 4.41
CA TRP A 25 -0.40 4.56 4.14
C TRP A 25 0.91 3.81 4.01
N PHE A 26 0.98 2.65 4.63
CA PHE A 26 2.20 1.84 4.54
C PHE A 26 1.89 0.36 4.72
N SER A 27 2.81 -0.46 4.24
CA SER A 27 2.73 -1.91 4.37
C SER A 27 3.63 -2.35 5.50
N ASP A 28 3.12 -3.19 6.37
CA ASP A 28 3.90 -3.80 7.43
C ASP A 28 4.17 -5.25 7.08
N PHE A 29 5.43 -5.54 6.74
CA PHE A 29 5.86 -6.89 6.37
C PHE A 29 5.65 -7.88 7.49
N TYR A 30 5.91 -7.46 8.70
CA TYR A 30 5.93 -8.39 9.82
C TYR A 30 4.53 -8.83 10.23
N SER A 31 3.59 -7.92 10.19
CA SER A 31 2.21 -8.24 10.53
C SER A 31 1.35 -8.60 9.33
N HIS A 32 1.90 -8.48 8.11
CA HIS A 32 1.18 -8.74 6.86
C HIS A 32 -0.05 -7.85 6.70
N LYS A 33 0.08 -6.59 7.09
CA LYS A 33 -1.04 -5.66 7.08
C LYS A 33 -0.72 -4.41 6.29
N VAL A 34 -1.76 -3.82 5.71
CA VAL A 34 -1.72 -2.45 5.22
C VAL A 34 -2.31 -1.58 6.30
N MET A 35 -1.60 -0.53 6.65
CA MET A 35 -1.95 0.32 7.78
C MET A 35 -1.98 1.78 7.38
N THR A 36 -2.68 2.58 8.16
CA THR A 36 -2.68 4.03 8.01
C THR A 36 -2.34 4.70 9.33
N LEU A 37 -1.72 5.87 9.22
CA LEU A 37 -1.42 6.73 10.33
C LEU A 37 -1.94 8.12 9.99
N ASP A 38 -2.83 8.67 10.80
CA ASP A 38 -3.35 10.00 10.55
C ASP A 38 -2.53 11.06 11.27
N GLU A 39 -2.91 12.33 11.09
CA GLU A 39 -2.17 13.44 11.67
C GLU A 39 -2.28 13.53 13.18
N ASN A 40 -3.18 12.78 13.79
CA ASN A 40 -3.32 12.68 15.24
C ASN A 40 -2.61 11.46 15.80
N ASN A 41 -1.77 10.80 14.97
CA ASN A 41 -1.02 9.60 15.32
C ASN A 41 -1.91 8.39 15.61
N LEU A 42 -3.11 8.37 15.03
CA LEU A 42 -3.98 7.21 15.14
C LEU A 42 -3.56 6.18 14.10
N LEU A 43 -3.15 5.03 14.58
CA LEU A 43 -2.72 3.92 13.74
C LEU A 43 -3.89 2.96 13.53
N GLU A 44 -4.21 2.66 12.27
CA GLU A 44 -5.31 1.76 11.94
C GLU A 44 -4.88 0.71 10.94
N THR A 45 -5.48 -0.47 11.05
CA THR A 45 -5.29 -1.53 10.05
C THR A 45 -6.37 -1.39 8.99
N VAL A 46 -5.94 -1.32 7.73
CA VAL A 46 -6.87 -1.28 6.60
C VAL A 46 -7.29 -2.69 6.23
N CYS A 47 -6.32 -3.57 6.01
CA CYS A 47 -6.59 -4.95 5.63
C CYS A 47 -5.35 -5.79 5.87
N GLU A 48 -5.54 -7.11 5.80
CA GLU A 48 -4.44 -8.07 5.90
C GLU A 48 -4.15 -8.65 4.53
N VAL A 49 -2.87 -8.86 4.25
CA VAL A 49 -2.41 -9.47 3.00
C VAL A 49 -1.54 -10.66 3.37
N PRO A 50 -2.10 -11.87 3.37
CA PRO A 50 -1.38 -13.05 3.88
C PRO A 50 -0.04 -13.32 3.24
N ASN A 51 0.13 -12.96 1.96
CA ASN A 51 1.37 -13.19 1.23
C ASN A 51 2.24 -11.94 1.15
N GLN A 52 2.21 -11.13 2.17
CA GLN A 52 3.04 -9.94 2.40
C GLN A 52 2.72 -8.78 1.45
N PRO A 53 2.18 -7.71 1.99
CA PRO A 53 1.97 -6.50 1.18
C PRO A 53 3.30 -5.79 0.94
N SER A 54 3.41 -5.13 -0.21
CA SER A 54 4.55 -4.27 -0.46
C SER A 54 4.09 -2.94 -1.03
N GLY A 55 4.15 -2.72 -2.34
CA GLY A 55 3.78 -1.45 -2.93
C GLY A 55 2.29 -1.15 -2.85
N LEU A 56 1.95 0.11 -2.73
CA LEU A 56 0.58 0.60 -2.67
C LEU A 56 0.33 1.59 -3.78
N GLY A 57 -0.87 1.56 -4.31
CA GLY A 57 -1.34 2.51 -5.31
C GLY A 57 -2.84 2.64 -5.25
N TRP A 58 -3.40 3.53 -6.07
CA TRP A 58 -4.85 3.74 -6.08
C TRP A 58 -5.35 3.89 -7.51
N LEU A 59 -6.53 3.36 -7.75
CA LEU A 59 -7.25 3.61 -8.99
C LEU A 59 -7.92 4.98 -8.91
N PRO A 60 -8.28 5.56 -10.07
CA PRO A 60 -8.97 6.85 -10.08
C PRO A 60 -10.26 6.89 -9.27
N ASN A 61 -10.93 5.75 -9.11
CA ASN A 61 -12.16 5.67 -8.32
C ASN A 61 -11.88 5.56 -6.81
N GLY A 62 -10.61 5.53 -6.39
CA GLY A 62 -10.25 5.47 -4.99
C GLY A 62 -9.96 4.08 -4.46
N ASP A 63 -10.13 3.04 -5.26
CA ASP A 63 -9.82 1.69 -4.81
C ASP A 63 -8.33 1.51 -4.60
N LEU A 64 -7.97 0.85 -3.52
CA LEU A 64 -6.59 0.58 -3.17
C LEU A 64 -6.06 -0.61 -3.97
N LEU A 65 -4.86 -0.48 -4.49
CA LEU A 65 -4.13 -1.56 -5.12
C LEU A 65 -2.94 -1.91 -4.25
N ILE A 66 -2.74 -3.20 -4.00
CA ILE A 66 -1.68 -3.70 -3.14
C ILE A 66 -0.89 -4.75 -3.89
N VAL A 67 0.43 -4.63 -3.89
CA VAL A 67 1.28 -5.69 -4.41
C VAL A 67 1.40 -6.75 -3.33
N SER A 68 0.97 -7.97 -3.65
CA SER A 68 1.14 -9.14 -2.79
C SER A 68 2.39 -9.87 -3.25
N MET A 69 3.45 -9.84 -2.42
CA MET A 69 4.80 -10.18 -2.87
C MET A 69 5.00 -11.65 -3.15
N LEU A 70 4.56 -12.51 -2.26
CA LEU A 70 4.93 -13.93 -2.33
C LEU A 70 4.21 -14.66 -3.44
N ASP A 71 2.98 -14.27 -3.75
CA ASP A 71 2.21 -14.88 -4.82
C ASP A 71 2.19 -14.04 -6.10
N ARG A 72 2.92 -12.92 -6.12
CA ARG A 72 3.12 -12.08 -7.29
C ARG A 72 1.82 -11.59 -7.90
N GLN A 73 0.91 -11.13 -7.06
CA GLN A 73 -0.38 -10.62 -7.49
C GLN A 73 -0.53 -9.17 -7.12
N ILE A 74 -1.40 -8.48 -7.84
CA ILE A 74 -1.88 -7.16 -7.46
C ILE A 74 -3.29 -7.35 -6.98
N LEU A 75 -3.52 -7.00 -5.71
CA LEU A 75 -4.82 -7.13 -5.09
C LEU A 75 -5.54 -5.80 -5.12
N ARG A 76 -6.85 -5.85 -5.23
CA ARG A 76 -7.71 -4.66 -5.21
C ARG A 76 -8.57 -4.71 -3.97
N TYR A 77 -8.60 -3.59 -3.29
CA TYR A 77 -9.36 -3.50 -2.04
C TYR A 77 -10.37 -2.36 -2.10
#